data_08a4b6536a08f6a66846d1cf9db5ced2
#
_entry.id   08a4b6536a08f6a66846d1cf9db5ced2
#
_cell.length_a   1.000
_cell.length_b   1.000
_cell.length_c   1.000
_cell.angle_alpha   90.00
_cell.angle_beta   90.00
_cell.angle_gamma   90.00
#
_symmetry.space_group_name_H-M   'P 1'
#
loop_
_entity.id
_entity.type
_entity.pdbx_description
1 polymer ?
#
loop_
_entity_poly.entity_id
_entity_poly.type
_entity_poly.pdbx_seq_one_letter_code
_entity_poly.pdbx_strand_id
1 'polypeptide(L)'
;MNNTYALITGASSGIGLEISNCLAKKGFNLVLTARSKDRLNKISKEIQSKNNVKVDFISCDLNNKESPFKIFDYCVSKKYEISILVNNAGFANPDKFHETSMDDEEKFIRVLATSVISLTKLFIKTMLEKKYGRIMIVSSVAAYAPPSSIQSLYGPIKTFMNRFSEGLNLSYNRKGITSTAVCPGYTVTNFHTASGVQDEMDRVPNFMKKNAKRIAEEAVEATLKGNKICIPTKTWKIIAFLIRVLPTAVFSALSKTMAPGRYKK
;
A
#
# COMPACT_ATOMS: atom_id res chain seq x y z
N MET A 1 -17.96 -23.43 5.19
CA MET A 1 -17.51 -22.26 4.43
C MET A 1 -16.36 -21.61 5.17
N ASN A 2 -15.25 -21.36 4.51
CA ASN A 2 -14.06 -20.80 5.13
C ASN A 2 -14.38 -19.36 5.60
N ASN A 3 -14.30 -19.08 6.91
CA ASN A 3 -14.57 -17.74 7.47
C ASN A 3 -13.32 -16.84 7.42
N THR A 4 -12.39 -17.16 6.53
CA THR A 4 -11.10 -16.49 6.38
C THR A 4 -11.22 -15.34 5.37
N TYR A 5 -10.80 -14.16 5.77
CA TYR A 5 -10.95 -12.93 5.00
C TYR A 5 -9.61 -12.22 4.79
N ALA A 6 -9.54 -11.49 3.69
CA ALA A 6 -8.53 -10.46 3.47
C ALA A 6 -9.15 -9.07 3.71
N LEU A 7 -8.53 -8.25 4.54
CA LEU A 7 -8.90 -6.85 4.77
C LEU A 7 -8.00 -5.95 3.91
N ILE A 8 -8.61 -5.10 3.07
CA ILE A 8 -7.88 -4.23 2.15
C ILE A 8 -8.23 -2.77 2.42
N THR A 9 -7.24 -1.94 2.76
CA THR A 9 -7.41 -0.49 2.88
C THR A 9 -7.17 0.21 1.55
N GLY A 10 -7.90 1.31 1.28
CA GLY A 10 -7.82 2.00 0.01
C GLY A 10 -8.32 1.17 -1.18
N ALA A 11 -9.31 0.30 -0.94
CA ALA A 11 -9.81 -0.68 -1.92
C ALA A 11 -10.67 -0.08 -3.04
N SER A 12 -10.99 1.22 -3.00
CA SER A 12 -11.93 1.82 -3.94
C SER A 12 -11.35 2.17 -5.31
N SER A 13 -10.04 2.06 -5.51
CA SER A 13 -9.38 2.37 -6.79
C SER A 13 -7.95 1.85 -6.84
N GLY A 14 -7.32 1.96 -8.01
CA GLY A 14 -5.90 1.75 -8.22
C GLY A 14 -5.39 0.38 -7.77
N ILE A 15 -4.24 0.37 -7.10
CA ILE A 15 -3.57 -0.87 -6.66
C ILE A 15 -4.45 -1.64 -5.66
N GLY A 16 -5.14 -0.96 -4.73
CA GLY A 16 -6.00 -1.62 -3.74
C GLY A 16 -7.18 -2.36 -4.36
N LEU A 17 -7.81 -1.77 -5.37
CA LEU A 17 -8.89 -2.43 -6.13
C LEU A 17 -8.37 -3.66 -6.88
N GLU A 18 -7.21 -3.55 -7.54
CA GLU A 18 -6.64 -4.67 -8.27
C GLU A 18 -6.14 -5.79 -7.34
N ILE A 19 -5.62 -5.46 -6.15
CA ILE A 19 -5.32 -6.45 -5.11
C ILE A 19 -6.59 -7.16 -4.66
N SER A 20 -7.70 -6.44 -4.47
CA SER A 20 -8.99 -7.02 -4.12
C SER A 20 -9.48 -7.99 -5.18
N ASN A 21 -9.43 -7.60 -6.46
CA ASN A 21 -9.75 -8.48 -7.59
C ASN A 21 -8.86 -9.73 -7.62
N CYS A 22 -7.57 -9.57 -7.38
CA CYS A 22 -6.60 -10.66 -7.42
C CYS A 22 -6.83 -11.68 -6.28
N LEU A 23 -7.11 -11.19 -5.06
CA LEU A 23 -7.41 -12.05 -3.90
C LEU A 23 -8.76 -12.76 -4.05
N ALA A 24 -9.79 -12.07 -4.57
CA ALA A 24 -11.09 -12.68 -4.86
C ALA A 24 -10.97 -13.84 -5.88
N LYS A 25 -10.21 -13.65 -6.96
CA LYS A 25 -9.91 -14.71 -7.95
C LYS A 25 -9.20 -15.92 -7.34
N LYS A 26 -8.46 -15.72 -6.26
CA LYS A 26 -7.80 -16.81 -5.51
C LYS A 26 -8.71 -17.45 -4.44
N GLY A 27 -9.99 -17.04 -4.37
CA GLY A 27 -10.99 -17.62 -3.48
C GLY A 27 -11.03 -17.01 -2.06
N PHE A 28 -10.32 -15.89 -1.80
CA PHE A 28 -10.40 -15.22 -0.50
C PHE A 28 -11.66 -14.38 -0.39
N ASN A 29 -12.37 -14.49 0.73
CA ASN A 29 -13.39 -13.53 1.10
C ASN A 29 -12.72 -12.18 1.43
N LEU A 30 -13.45 -11.07 1.23
CA LEU A 30 -12.87 -9.74 1.35
C LEU A 30 -13.65 -8.85 2.33
N VAL A 31 -12.92 -8.02 3.06
CA VAL A 31 -13.43 -6.81 3.72
C VAL A 31 -12.74 -5.61 3.07
N LEU A 32 -13.50 -4.78 2.41
CA LEU A 32 -12.98 -3.61 1.71
C LEU A 32 -13.17 -2.35 2.56
N THR A 33 -12.14 -1.50 2.66
CA THR A 33 -12.31 -0.21 3.32
C THR A 33 -11.73 0.94 2.51
N ALA A 34 -12.49 2.04 2.45
CA ALA A 34 -12.14 3.32 1.85
C ALA A 34 -13.14 4.38 2.32
N ARG A 35 -12.98 5.65 1.89
CA ARG A 35 -13.85 6.75 2.29
C ARG A 35 -15.23 6.72 1.60
N SER A 36 -15.29 6.37 0.32
CA SER A 36 -16.53 6.42 -0.48
C SER A 36 -17.36 5.14 -0.31
N LYS A 37 -18.47 5.25 0.42
CA LYS A 37 -19.41 4.15 0.65
C LYS A 37 -20.02 3.64 -0.68
N ASP A 38 -20.42 4.55 -1.56
CA ASP A 38 -21.07 4.19 -2.82
C ASP A 38 -20.12 3.42 -3.75
N ARG A 39 -18.87 3.87 -3.85
CA ARG A 39 -17.85 3.15 -4.60
C ARG A 39 -17.59 1.75 -4.03
N LEU A 40 -17.46 1.63 -2.71
CA LEU A 40 -17.27 0.33 -2.05
C LEU A 40 -18.45 -0.60 -2.31
N ASN A 41 -19.68 -0.10 -2.21
CA ASN A 41 -20.89 -0.88 -2.50
C ASN A 41 -20.91 -1.38 -3.96
N LYS A 42 -20.59 -0.52 -4.92
CA LYS A 42 -20.50 -0.90 -6.34
C LYS A 42 -19.45 -1.99 -6.56
N ILE A 43 -18.22 -1.75 -6.05
CA ILE A 43 -17.07 -2.65 -6.22
C ILE A 43 -17.33 -4.00 -5.54
N SER A 44 -17.94 -4.02 -4.34
CA SER A 44 -18.23 -5.27 -3.64
C SER A 44 -19.18 -6.15 -4.45
N LYS A 45 -20.24 -5.58 -5.02
CA LYS A 45 -21.19 -6.28 -5.90
C LYS A 45 -20.50 -6.80 -7.18
N GLU A 46 -19.66 -5.98 -7.81
CA GLU A 46 -18.93 -6.37 -9.03
C GLU A 46 -17.95 -7.50 -8.77
N ILE A 47 -17.24 -7.51 -7.64
CA ILE A 47 -16.32 -8.57 -7.29
C ILE A 47 -17.07 -9.86 -6.95
N GLN A 48 -18.16 -9.78 -6.20
CA GLN A 48 -19.01 -10.93 -5.86
C GLN A 48 -19.63 -11.57 -7.10
N SER A 49 -20.11 -10.78 -8.05
CA SER A 49 -20.72 -11.30 -9.27
C SER A 49 -19.75 -12.07 -10.18
N LYS A 50 -18.46 -11.75 -10.09
CA LYS A 50 -17.39 -12.36 -10.91
C LYS A 50 -16.66 -13.51 -10.24
N ASN A 51 -16.80 -13.65 -8.91
CA ASN A 51 -16.05 -14.62 -8.13
C ASN A 51 -16.97 -15.26 -7.07
N ASN A 52 -16.76 -16.52 -6.78
CA ASN A 52 -17.54 -17.22 -5.75
C ASN A 52 -16.99 -16.95 -4.34
N VAL A 53 -17.00 -15.66 -3.91
CA VAL A 53 -16.48 -15.21 -2.61
C VAL A 53 -17.44 -14.23 -1.97
N LYS A 54 -17.38 -14.09 -0.64
CA LYS A 54 -18.09 -13.04 0.09
C LYS A 54 -17.26 -11.77 0.08
N VAL A 55 -17.88 -10.64 -0.21
CA VAL A 55 -17.24 -9.33 -0.14
C VAL A 55 -18.10 -8.40 0.69
N ASP A 56 -17.56 -7.99 1.82
CA ASP A 56 -18.18 -6.99 2.67
C ASP A 56 -17.35 -5.72 2.69
N PHE A 57 -17.88 -4.63 3.22
CA PHE A 57 -17.14 -3.37 3.27
C PHE A 57 -17.53 -2.50 4.47
N ILE A 58 -16.59 -1.67 4.88
CA ILE A 58 -16.82 -0.61 5.85
C ILE A 58 -16.23 0.71 5.32
N SER A 59 -17.04 1.76 5.29
CA SER A 59 -16.58 3.10 4.90
C SER A 59 -15.90 3.78 6.10
N CYS A 60 -14.61 4.08 5.97
CA CYS A 60 -13.82 4.75 7.00
C CYS A 60 -12.77 5.69 6.36
N ASP A 61 -12.55 6.83 6.99
CA ASP A 61 -11.42 7.70 6.70
C ASP A 61 -10.27 7.42 7.67
N LEU A 62 -9.17 6.89 7.17
CA LEU A 62 -7.99 6.59 7.99
C LEU A 62 -7.25 7.84 8.51
N ASN A 63 -7.66 9.02 8.07
CA ASN A 63 -7.25 10.26 8.72
C ASN A 63 -7.83 10.41 10.14
N ASN A 64 -8.94 9.76 10.44
CA ASN A 64 -9.49 9.72 11.77
C ASN A 64 -8.78 8.63 12.60
N LYS A 65 -8.23 9.01 13.76
CA LYS A 65 -7.48 8.12 14.66
C LYS A 65 -8.29 6.92 15.16
N GLU A 66 -9.62 7.04 15.20
CA GLU A 66 -10.53 5.97 15.64
C GLU A 66 -10.85 4.95 14.54
N SER A 67 -10.55 5.28 13.28
CA SER A 67 -10.91 4.41 12.14
C SER A 67 -10.29 3.01 12.21
N PRO A 68 -9.02 2.82 12.59
CA PRO A 68 -8.47 1.47 12.75
C PRO A 68 -9.24 0.62 13.75
N PHE A 69 -9.69 1.21 14.86
CA PHE A 69 -10.48 0.51 15.88
C PHE A 69 -11.87 0.18 15.36
N LYS A 70 -12.55 1.11 14.70
CA LYS A 70 -13.85 0.86 14.07
C LYS A 70 -13.80 -0.28 13.04
N ILE A 71 -12.74 -0.36 12.25
CA ILE A 71 -12.53 -1.43 11.28
C ILE A 71 -12.33 -2.76 12.01
N PHE A 72 -11.53 -2.78 13.07
CA PHE A 72 -11.29 -3.97 13.87
C PHE A 72 -12.58 -4.47 14.54
N ASP A 73 -13.29 -3.58 15.23
CA ASP A 73 -14.55 -3.91 15.94
C ASP A 73 -15.61 -4.42 14.95
N TYR A 74 -15.67 -3.83 13.75
CA TYR A 74 -16.54 -4.32 12.69
C TYR A 74 -16.20 -5.77 12.32
N CYS A 75 -14.93 -6.08 12.07
CA CYS A 75 -14.50 -7.44 11.74
C CYS A 75 -14.80 -8.43 12.87
N VAL A 76 -14.59 -8.02 14.13
CA VAL A 76 -14.88 -8.84 15.32
C VAL A 76 -16.39 -9.08 15.45
N SER A 77 -17.23 -8.05 15.32
CA SER A 77 -18.70 -8.17 15.42
C SER A 77 -19.29 -9.11 14.38
N LYS A 78 -18.67 -9.15 13.18
CA LYS A 78 -19.03 -10.06 12.08
C LYS A 78 -18.38 -11.43 12.20
N LYS A 79 -17.52 -11.64 13.19
CA LYS A 79 -16.74 -12.87 13.39
C LYS A 79 -15.86 -13.20 12.17
N TYR A 80 -15.33 -12.19 11.46
CA TYR A 80 -14.43 -12.39 10.33
C TYR A 80 -13.02 -12.70 10.81
N GLU A 81 -12.46 -13.80 10.35
CA GLU A 81 -11.08 -14.18 10.60
C GLU A 81 -10.17 -13.51 9.55
N ILE A 82 -9.51 -12.42 9.93
CA ILE A 82 -8.61 -11.70 9.02
C ILE A 82 -7.25 -12.39 9.00
N SER A 83 -7.01 -13.16 7.96
CA SER A 83 -5.73 -13.86 7.72
C SER A 83 -4.76 -13.08 6.82
N ILE A 84 -5.29 -12.13 6.04
CA ILE A 84 -4.50 -11.24 5.18
C ILE A 84 -4.89 -9.80 5.50
N LEU A 85 -3.90 -8.98 5.87
CA LEU A 85 -4.08 -7.53 6.07
C LEU A 85 -3.30 -6.78 4.99
N VAL A 86 -4.01 -6.02 4.15
CA VAL A 86 -3.43 -5.20 3.09
C VAL A 86 -3.52 -3.72 3.46
N ASN A 87 -2.43 -3.19 3.97
CA ASN A 87 -2.23 -1.76 4.24
C ASN A 87 -1.82 -1.06 2.93
N ASN A 88 -2.80 -0.62 2.15
CA ASN A 88 -2.59 0.01 0.84
C ASN A 88 -3.03 1.47 0.79
N ALA A 89 -3.93 1.92 1.66
CA ALA A 89 -4.41 3.30 1.66
C ALA A 89 -3.25 4.30 1.72
N GLY A 90 -3.33 5.33 0.91
CA GLY A 90 -2.34 6.40 0.86
C GLY A 90 -2.70 7.47 -0.17
N PHE A 91 -2.04 8.59 -0.08
CA PHE A 91 -2.13 9.70 -1.02
C PHE A 91 -0.76 10.38 -1.11
N ALA A 92 -0.59 11.30 -2.06
CA ALA A 92 0.58 12.16 -2.17
C ALA A 92 0.20 13.59 -1.78
N ASN A 93 1.15 14.33 -1.22
CA ASN A 93 1.05 15.75 -1.01
C ASN A 93 2.00 16.45 -2.00
N PRO A 94 1.50 17.18 -3.00
CA PRO A 94 2.33 17.75 -4.07
C PRO A 94 3.11 18.99 -3.64
N ASP A 95 2.69 19.63 -2.54
CA ASP A 95 3.20 20.94 -2.16
C ASP A 95 4.59 20.86 -1.53
N LYS A 96 5.31 21.96 -1.51
CA LYS A 96 6.57 22.07 -0.79
C LYS A 96 6.31 22.13 0.72
N PHE A 97 7.27 21.68 1.50
CA PHE A 97 7.13 21.53 2.94
C PHE A 97 6.71 22.82 3.68
N HIS A 98 7.17 23.98 3.23
CA HIS A 98 6.82 25.28 3.84
C HIS A 98 5.46 25.84 3.36
N GLU A 99 4.85 25.21 2.37
CA GLU A 99 3.54 25.58 1.81
C GLU A 99 2.41 24.78 2.44
N THR A 100 2.74 23.69 3.16
CA THR A 100 1.77 22.83 3.87
C THR A 100 1.61 23.25 5.32
N SER A 101 0.44 22.98 5.89
CA SER A 101 0.21 23.13 7.31
C SER A 101 0.69 21.92 8.10
N MET A 102 0.98 22.10 9.40
CA MET A 102 1.32 20.97 10.28
C MET A 102 0.18 19.94 10.36
N ASP A 103 -1.08 20.39 10.28
CA ASP A 103 -2.26 19.52 10.24
C ASP A 103 -2.27 18.62 8.99
N ASP A 104 -1.86 19.13 7.82
CA ASP A 104 -1.74 18.33 6.60
C ASP A 104 -0.62 17.30 6.70
N GLU A 105 0.52 17.65 7.29
CA GLU A 105 1.61 16.71 7.53
C GLU A 105 1.22 15.63 8.55
N GLU A 106 0.49 15.98 9.60
CA GLU A 106 -0.04 15.00 10.55
C GLU A 106 -1.05 14.04 9.92
N LYS A 107 -1.96 14.54 9.08
CA LYS A 107 -2.88 13.71 8.29
C LYS A 107 -2.11 12.75 7.39
N PHE A 108 -1.07 13.26 6.74
CA PHE A 108 -0.21 12.45 5.87
C PHE A 108 0.47 11.31 6.63
N ILE A 109 1.11 11.62 7.77
CA ILE A 109 1.72 10.63 8.66
C ILE A 109 0.67 9.64 9.17
N ARG A 110 -0.51 10.13 9.55
CA ARG A 110 -1.59 9.30 10.09
C ARG A 110 -2.05 8.24 9.10
N VAL A 111 -2.32 8.63 7.86
CA VAL A 111 -2.79 7.69 6.84
C VAL A 111 -1.68 6.72 6.40
N LEU A 112 -0.45 7.21 6.19
CA LEU A 112 0.61 6.40 5.59
C LEU A 112 1.43 5.59 6.62
N ALA A 113 1.40 5.99 7.89
CA ALA A 113 2.19 5.33 8.93
C ALA A 113 1.34 4.89 10.13
N THR A 114 0.72 5.82 10.86
CA THR A 114 0.07 5.49 12.14
C THR A 114 -1.09 4.52 11.98
N SER A 115 -1.92 4.69 10.94
CA SER A 115 -3.04 3.77 10.66
C SER A 115 -2.54 2.36 10.32
N VAL A 116 -1.43 2.25 9.57
CA VAL A 116 -0.78 0.98 9.23
C VAL A 116 -0.30 0.26 10.48
N ILE A 117 0.36 0.97 11.39
CA ILE A 117 0.83 0.43 12.68
C ILE A 117 -0.37 -0.03 13.52
N SER A 118 -1.42 0.81 13.64
CA SER A 118 -2.60 0.53 14.44
C SER A 118 -3.34 -0.72 13.95
N LEU A 119 -3.66 -0.80 12.66
CA LEU A 119 -4.30 -1.98 12.06
C LEU A 119 -3.44 -3.23 12.25
N THR A 120 -2.15 -3.13 11.97
CA THR A 120 -1.23 -4.25 12.16
C THR A 120 -1.23 -4.73 13.60
N LYS A 121 -1.17 -3.82 14.58
CA LYS A 121 -1.16 -4.14 16.01
C LYS A 121 -2.47 -4.80 16.48
N LEU A 122 -3.60 -4.37 15.93
CA LEU A 122 -4.91 -4.93 16.26
C LEU A 122 -5.04 -6.36 15.71
N PHE A 123 -4.72 -6.59 14.44
CA PHE A 123 -4.94 -7.89 13.80
C PHE A 123 -3.83 -8.92 14.07
N ILE A 124 -2.60 -8.52 14.41
CA ILE A 124 -1.50 -9.46 14.60
C ILE A 124 -1.74 -10.43 15.77
N LYS A 125 -2.51 -10.02 16.78
CA LYS A 125 -2.84 -10.89 17.94
C LYS A 125 -3.66 -12.11 17.49
N THR A 126 -4.71 -11.88 16.70
CA THR A 126 -5.55 -12.96 16.17
C THR A 126 -4.80 -13.85 15.18
N MET A 127 -3.90 -13.27 14.37
CA MET A 127 -3.02 -14.02 13.50
C MET A 127 -2.06 -14.93 14.28
N LEU A 128 -1.53 -14.46 15.43
CA LEU A 128 -0.67 -15.25 16.30
C LEU A 128 -1.40 -16.45 16.92
N GLU A 129 -2.63 -16.28 17.38
CA GLU A 129 -3.48 -17.34 17.88
C GLU A 129 -3.72 -18.44 16.83
N LYS A 130 -3.91 -18.00 15.57
CA LYS A 130 -4.11 -18.91 14.42
C LYS A 130 -2.81 -19.45 13.83
N LYS A 131 -1.66 -18.98 14.29
CA LYS A 131 -0.33 -19.34 13.75
C LYS A 131 -0.23 -19.13 12.23
N TYR A 132 -1.03 -18.21 11.70
CA TYR A 132 -1.05 -17.85 10.28
C TYR A 132 -1.46 -16.39 10.11
N GLY A 133 -0.68 -15.64 9.33
CA GLY A 133 -0.99 -14.27 8.95
C GLY A 133 -0.12 -13.80 7.79
N ARG A 134 -0.71 -13.00 6.91
CA ARG A 134 -0.02 -12.33 5.80
C ARG A 134 -0.30 -10.84 5.88
N ILE A 135 0.74 -10.06 6.08
CA ILE A 135 0.64 -8.60 6.14
C ILE A 135 1.29 -8.04 4.88
N MET A 136 0.54 -7.27 4.11
CA MET A 136 1.06 -6.51 2.97
C MET A 136 1.09 -5.04 3.35
N ILE A 137 2.24 -4.39 3.20
CA ILE A 137 2.39 -2.95 3.36
C ILE A 137 2.77 -2.37 2.00
N VAL A 138 1.87 -1.60 1.38
CA VAL A 138 2.15 -0.94 0.11
C VAL A 138 3.02 0.29 0.37
N SER A 139 4.29 0.09 0.18
CA SER A 139 5.35 1.09 0.25
C SER A 139 5.55 1.77 -1.12
N SER A 140 6.77 2.00 -1.53
CA SER A 140 7.16 2.57 -2.83
C SER A 140 8.65 2.34 -3.10
N VAL A 141 9.06 2.40 -4.37
CA VAL A 141 10.49 2.55 -4.73
C VAL A 141 11.09 3.87 -4.21
N ALA A 142 10.25 4.85 -3.86
CA ALA A 142 10.68 6.08 -3.19
C ALA A 142 11.39 5.82 -1.85
N ALA A 143 11.15 4.65 -1.22
CA ALA A 143 11.87 4.20 -0.04
C ALA A 143 13.38 4.00 -0.26
N TYR A 144 13.81 3.89 -1.49
CA TYR A 144 15.21 3.71 -1.90
C TYR A 144 15.78 4.92 -2.63
N ALA A 145 14.91 5.78 -3.17
CA ALA A 145 15.31 6.93 -3.97
C ALA A 145 15.93 8.05 -3.11
N PRO A 146 16.77 8.91 -3.69
CA PRO A 146 17.22 10.13 -3.03
C PRO A 146 16.04 11.02 -2.60
N PRO A 147 16.24 11.92 -1.63
CA PRO A 147 15.23 12.89 -1.22
C PRO A 147 14.68 13.69 -2.41
N SER A 148 13.39 13.98 -2.38
CA SER A 148 12.69 14.79 -3.37
C SER A 148 12.50 16.22 -2.86
N SER A 149 12.47 17.21 -3.74
CA SER A 149 12.20 18.61 -3.40
C SER A 149 10.71 18.88 -3.12
N ILE A 150 9.85 17.94 -3.49
CA ILE A 150 8.42 17.92 -3.16
C ILE A 150 8.10 16.64 -2.37
N GLN A 151 7.00 16.64 -1.65
CA GLN A 151 6.59 15.47 -0.87
C GLN A 151 7.69 15.04 0.14
N SER A 152 8.22 15.97 0.91
CA SER A 152 9.38 15.76 1.77
C SER A 152 9.25 14.57 2.73
N LEU A 153 8.04 14.25 3.22
CA LEU A 153 7.78 13.12 4.11
C LEU A 153 7.51 11.80 3.38
N TYR A 154 7.20 11.82 2.08
CA TYR A 154 6.78 10.58 1.39
C TYR A 154 7.89 9.52 1.38
N GLY A 155 9.07 9.85 0.90
CA GLY A 155 10.23 8.93 0.89
C GLY A 155 10.59 8.43 2.28
N PRO A 156 10.79 9.32 3.27
CA PRO A 156 11.06 8.93 4.66
C PRO A 156 10.01 7.99 5.25
N ILE A 157 8.71 8.26 5.07
CA ILE A 157 7.64 7.38 5.57
C ILE A 157 7.69 6.01 4.86
N LYS A 158 7.91 5.97 3.54
CA LYS A 158 8.01 4.70 2.81
C LYS A 158 9.24 3.89 3.23
N THR A 159 10.35 4.55 3.57
CA THR A 159 11.53 3.90 4.17
C THR A 159 11.21 3.32 5.54
N PHE A 160 10.54 4.10 6.39
CA PHE A 160 10.07 3.65 7.69
C PHE A 160 9.15 2.42 7.55
N MET A 161 8.21 2.41 6.60
CA MET A 161 7.31 1.28 6.37
C MET A 161 8.06 0.01 5.92
N ASN A 162 9.11 0.14 5.09
CA ASN A 162 9.96 -1.00 4.74
C ASN A 162 10.64 -1.59 5.97
N ARG A 163 11.24 -0.75 6.82
CA ARG A 163 11.91 -1.19 8.05
C ARG A 163 10.94 -1.77 9.06
N PHE A 164 9.75 -1.19 9.20
CA PHE A 164 8.68 -1.74 10.03
C PHE A 164 8.27 -3.15 9.56
N SER A 165 8.06 -3.34 8.25
CA SER A 165 7.77 -4.66 7.66
C SER A 165 8.88 -5.68 7.93
N GLU A 166 10.15 -5.29 7.79
CA GLU A 166 11.31 -6.14 8.11
C GLU A 166 11.32 -6.55 9.58
N GLY A 167 11.06 -5.59 10.49
CA GLY A 167 10.98 -5.86 11.94
C GLY A 167 9.87 -6.85 12.30
N LEU A 168 8.69 -6.73 11.66
CA LEU A 168 7.61 -7.71 11.82
C LEU A 168 8.05 -9.13 11.39
N ASN A 169 8.75 -9.25 10.27
CA ASN A 169 9.27 -10.55 9.84
C ASN A 169 10.27 -11.14 10.83
N LEU A 170 11.21 -10.33 11.35
CA LEU A 170 12.16 -10.81 12.35
C LEU A 170 11.45 -11.35 13.61
N SER A 171 10.40 -10.65 14.03
CA SER A 171 9.69 -10.98 15.27
C SER A 171 8.70 -12.16 15.14
N TYR A 172 8.09 -12.35 13.94
CA TYR A 172 6.89 -13.17 13.83
C TYR A 172 6.93 -14.25 12.74
N ASN A 173 7.92 -14.29 11.83
CA ASN A 173 7.89 -15.25 10.74
C ASN A 173 7.93 -16.72 11.22
N ARG A 174 8.71 -17.01 12.26
CA ARG A 174 8.76 -18.34 12.90
C ARG A 174 7.46 -18.71 13.62
N LYS A 175 6.56 -17.75 13.82
CA LYS A 175 5.22 -17.94 14.41
C LYS A 175 4.13 -18.04 13.34
N GLY A 176 4.50 -18.15 12.05
CA GLY A 176 3.58 -18.31 10.93
C GLY A 176 3.09 -16.98 10.32
N ILE A 177 3.52 -15.82 10.83
CA ILE A 177 3.12 -14.50 10.31
C ILE A 177 4.25 -13.89 9.50
N THR A 178 3.96 -13.47 8.27
CA THR A 178 4.92 -12.77 7.40
C THR A 178 4.41 -11.39 7.01
N SER A 179 5.33 -10.46 6.81
CA SER A 179 5.04 -9.12 6.31
C SER A 179 5.81 -8.88 5.03
N THR A 180 5.12 -8.40 3.99
CA THR A 180 5.69 -8.07 2.69
C THR A 180 5.63 -6.57 2.46
N ALA A 181 6.78 -5.90 2.37
CA ALA A 181 6.86 -4.54 1.86
C ALA A 181 6.76 -4.59 0.33
N VAL A 182 5.65 -4.12 -0.23
CA VAL A 182 5.46 -3.98 -1.67
C VAL A 182 5.91 -2.59 -2.08
N CYS A 183 6.90 -2.51 -2.98
CA CYS A 183 7.53 -1.26 -3.41
C CYS A 183 7.25 -1.01 -4.89
N PRO A 184 6.04 -0.54 -5.27
CA PRO A 184 5.74 -0.18 -6.65
C PRO A 184 6.56 1.02 -7.10
N GLY A 185 6.86 1.07 -8.40
CA GLY A 185 7.27 2.29 -9.07
C GLY A 185 6.06 3.08 -9.56
N TYR A 186 6.28 3.90 -10.59
CA TYR A 186 5.20 4.66 -11.21
C TYR A 186 4.11 3.72 -11.75
N THR A 187 2.92 3.87 -11.21
CA THR A 187 1.76 3.01 -11.52
C THR A 187 0.63 3.87 -12.05
N VAL A 188 0.11 3.53 -13.23
CA VAL A 188 -1.03 4.24 -13.82
C VAL A 188 -2.27 3.94 -13.00
N THR A 189 -2.73 4.92 -12.23
CA THR A 189 -3.92 4.86 -11.38
C THR A 189 -4.47 6.26 -11.19
N ASN A 190 -5.66 6.37 -10.63
CA ASN A 190 -6.22 7.67 -10.21
C ASN A 190 -5.51 8.29 -8.99
N PHE A 191 -4.47 7.64 -8.45
CA PHE A 191 -3.69 8.15 -7.33
C PHE A 191 -3.04 9.50 -7.65
N HIS A 192 -2.42 9.62 -8.81
CA HIS A 192 -1.72 10.83 -9.22
C HIS A 192 -2.68 12.00 -9.45
N THR A 193 -3.80 11.76 -10.13
CA THR A 193 -4.85 12.76 -10.34
C THR A 193 -5.50 13.17 -9.02
N ALA A 194 -5.86 12.21 -8.17
CA ALA A 194 -6.50 12.48 -6.88
C ALA A 194 -5.56 13.17 -5.87
N SER A 195 -4.26 13.09 -6.09
CA SER A 195 -3.22 13.72 -5.25
C SER A 195 -2.63 14.99 -5.88
N GLY A 196 -3.17 15.50 -7.01
CA GLY A 196 -2.68 16.71 -7.65
C GLY A 196 -1.28 16.61 -8.29
N VAL A 197 -0.77 15.39 -8.52
CA VAL A 197 0.58 15.15 -9.09
C VAL A 197 0.53 14.52 -10.49
N GLN A 198 -0.54 14.77 -11.23
CA GLN A 198 -0.72 14.19 -12.57
C GLN A 198 0.33 14.70 -13.57
N ASP A 199 0.66 16.00 -13.54
CA ASP A 199 1.64 16.61 -14.43
C ASP A 199 3.04 15.99 -14.27
N GLU A 200 3.44 15.67 -13.03
CA GLU A 200 4.70 14.94 -12.76
C GLU A 200 4.64 13.53 -13.30
N MET A 201 3.48 12.87 -13.20
CA MET A 201 3.29 11.54 -13.74
C MET A 201 3.36 11.54 -15.28
N ASP A 202 2.82 12.56 -15.92
CA ASP A 202 2.80 12.66 -17.38
C ASP A 202 4.20 12.83 -17.97
N ARG A 203 5.11 13.49 -17.25
CA ARG A 203 6.52 13.66 -17.60
C ARG A 203 7.38 12.41 -17.43
N VAL A 204 6.89 11.41 -16.71
CA VAL A 204 7.62 10.14 -16.53
C VAL A 204 7.64 9.35 -17.83
N PRO A 205 8.79 8.80 -18.25
CA PRO A 205 8.87 7.96 -19.45
C PRO A 205 7.93 6.75 -19.40
N ASN A 206 7.29 6.43 -20.52
CA ASN A 206 6.28 5.36 -20.58
C ASN A 206 6.79 3.98 -20.15
N PHE A 207 8.06 3.66 -20.42
CA PHE A 207 8.64 2.38 -20.01
C PHE A 207 8.71 2.20 -18.49
N MET A 208 8.68 3.30 -17.72
CA MET A 208 8.65 3.30 -16.25
C MET A 208 7.22 3.19 -15.69
N LYS A 209 6.20 3.56 -16.46
CA LYS A 209 4.79 3.49 -16.07
C LYS A 209 4.30 2.05 -16.15
N LYS A 210 3.66 1.57 -15.10
CA LYS A 210 3.19 0.18 -15.03
C LYS A 210 1.71 0.12 -14.73
N ASN A 211 1.05 -0.94 -15.21
CA ASN A 211 -0.37 -1.20 -14.98
C ASN A 211 -0.60 -1.71 -13.55
N ALA A 212 -1.61 -1.18 -12.86
CA ALA A 212 -1.97 -1.55 -11.50
C ALA A 212 -2.29 -3.04 -11.33
N LYS A 213 -2.93 -3.66 -12.31
CA LYS A 213 -3.27 -5.08 -12.28
C LYS A 213 -2.01 -5.96 -12.17
N ARG A 214 -0.99 -5.70 -13.01
CA ARG A 214 0.28 -6.43 -12.95
C ARG A 214 1.00 -6.24 -11.62
N ILE A 215 0.99 -5.01 -11.10
CA ILE A 215 1.55 -4.71 -9.78
C ILE A 215 0.84 -5.54 -8.70
N ALA A 216 -0.48 -5.59 -8.72
CA ALA A 216 -1.29 -6.33 -7.76
C ALA A 216 -1.04 -7.85 -7.83
N GLU A 217 -0.94 -8.42 -9.04
CA GLU A 217 -0.66 -9.85 -9.24
C GLU A 217 0.68 -10.24 -8.61
N GLU A 218 1.77 -9.50 -8.91
CA GLU A 218 3.09 -9.77 -8.32
C GLU A 218 3.10 -9.53 -6.79
N ALA A 219 2.40 -8.49 -6.31
CA ALA A 219 2.31 -8.16 -4.90
C ALA A 219 1.57 -9.25 -4.09
N VAL A 220 0.42 -9.70 -4.58
CA VAL A 220 -0.37 -10.76 -3.94
C VAL A 220 0.41 -12.07 -3.92
N GLU A 221 1.04 -12.44 -5.02
CA GLU A 221 1.85 -13.65 -5.08
C GLU A 221 3.02 -13.61 -4.08
N ALA A 222 3.76 -12.50 -4.03
CA ALA A 222 4.86 -12.31 -3.10
C ALA A 222 4.40 -12.38 -1.64
N THR A 223 3.24 -11.76 -1.34
CA THR A 223 2.67 -11.75 0.01
C THR A 223 2.23 -13.14 0.46
N LEU A 224 1.55 -13.89 -0.40
CA LEU A 224 1.11 -15.25 -0.09
C LEU A 224 2.30 -16.20 0.11
N LYS A 225 3.39 -16.01 -0.64
CA LYS A 225 4.66 -16.74 -0.47
C LYS A 225 5.45 -16.31 0.79
N GLY A 226 5.07 -15.23 1.45
CA GLY A 226 5.78 -14.69 2.61
C GLY A 226 7.10 -14.00 2.28
N ASN A 227 7.26 -13.50 1.06
CA ASN A 227 8.45 -12.73 0.67
C ASN A 227 8.54 -11.43 1.47
N LYS A 228 9.73 -11.10 1.96
CA LYS A 228 9.95 -9.89 2.80
C LYS A 228 9.75 -8.59 2.01
N ILE A 229 10.19 -8.57 0.76
CA ILE A 229 10.14 -7.39 -0.13
C ILE A 229 9.63 -7.86 -1.50
N CYS A 230 8.74 -7.08 -2.08
CA CYS A 230 8.30 -7.21 -3.47
C CYS A 230 8.50 -5.88 -4.18
N ILE A 231 9.37 -5.85 -5.18
CA ILE A 231 9.49 -4.74 -6.13
C ILE A 231 8.87 -5.24 -7.43
N PRO A 232 7.61 -4.88 -7.74
CA PRO A 232 6.95 -5.40 -8.92
C PRO A 232 7.61 -4.93 -10.21
N THR A 233 7.63 -5.80 -11.19
CA THR A 233 8.17 -5.66 -12.55
C THR A 233 9.71 -5.66 -12.65
N LYS A 234 10.22 -6.26 -13.72
CA LYS A 234 11.67 -6.35 -13.98
C LYS A 234 12.34 -4.97 -14.08
N THR A 235 11.68 -4.01 -14.73
CA THR A 235 12.17 -2.63 -14.87
C THR A 235 12.47 -2.02 -13.52
N TRP A 236 11.53 -2.09 -12.58
CA TRP A 236 11.69 -1.48 -11.26
C TRP A 236 12.64 -2.26 -10.36
N LYS A 237 12.76 -3.58 -10.52
CA LYS A 237 13.80 -4.38 -9.84
C LYS A 237 15.21 -3.90 -10.21
N ILE A 238 15.45 -3.68 -11.52
CA ILE A 238 16.75 -3.17 -12.00
C ILE A 238 17.00 -1.75 -11.49
N ILE A 239 16.02 -0.85 -11.62
CA ILE A 239 16.16 0.53 -11.14
C ILE A 239 16.44 0.57 -9.64
N ALA A 240 15.68 -0.17 -8.83
CA ALA A 240 15.88 -0.22 -7.38
C ALA A 240 17.23 -0.85 -6.99
N PHE A 241 17.74 -1.80 -7.76
CA PHE A 241 19.10 -2.32 -7.59
C PHE A 241 20.15 -1.24 -7.87
N LEU A 242 20.02 -0.53 -8.98
CA LEU A 242 20.93 0.57 -9.34
C LEU A 242 20.93 1.69 -8.29
N ILE A 243 19.76 2.06 -7.77
CA ILE A 243 19.65 3.05 -6.67
C ILE A 243 20.48 2.63 -5.44
N ARG A 244 20.54 1.34 -5.15
CA ARG A 244 21.22 0.82 -3.96
C ARG A 244 22.73 0.69 -4.11
N VAL A 245 23.23 0.50 -5.33
CA VAL A 245 24.66 0.23 -5.59
C VAL A 245 25.42 1.43 -6.14
N LEU A 246 24.72 2.37 -6.81
CA LEU A 246 25.35 3.58 -7.33
C LEU A 246 25.56 4.62 -6.22
N PRO A 247 26.67 5.38 -6.26
CA PRO A 247 26.84 6.54 -5.38
C PRO A 247 25.65 7.50 -5.52
N THR A 248 25.19 8.04 -4.39
CA THR A 248 24.01 8.93 -4.34
C THR A 248 24.12 10.12 -5.30
N ALA A 249 25.32 10.69 -5.47
CA ALA A 249 25.56 11.80 -6.38
C ALA A 249 25.26 11.43 -7.85
N VAL A 250 25.70 10.23 -8.28
CA VAL A 250 25.49 9.73 -9.65
C VAL A 250 24.00 9.50 -9.87
N PHE A 251 23.32 8.83 -8.93
CA PHE A 251 21.90 8.58 -9.05
C PHE A 251 21.08 9.87 -8.99
N SER A 252 21.43 10.84 -8.16
CA SER A 252 20.78 12.15 -8.09
C SER A 252 20.89 12.92 -9.41
N ALA A 253 22.01 12.85 -10.10
CA ALA A 253 22.17 13.44 -11.43
C ALA A 253 21.27 12.78 -12.46
N LEU A 254 21.20 11.44 -12.48
CA LEU A 254 20.31 10.69 -13.37
C LEU A 254 18.83 10.92 -13.07
N SER A 255 18.45 11.03 -11.79
CA SER A 255 17.06 11.23 -11.39
C SER A 255 16.50 12.58 -11.79
N LYS A 256 17.34 13.62 -11.90
CA LYS A 256 16.95 14.95 -12.42
C LYS A 256 16.47 14.90 -13.87
N THR A 257 17.05 14.02 -14.69
CA THR A 257 16.63 13.82 -16.08
C THR A 257 15.42 12.90 -16.20
N MET A 258 15.31 11.88 -15.33
CA MET A 258 14.24 10.88 -15.39
C MET A 258 12.93 11.33 -14.68
N ALA A 259 13.01 12.26 -13.75
CA ALA A 259 11.87 12.78 -13.01
C ALA A 259 12.06 14.28 -12.68
N PRO A 260 12.10 15.15 -13.71
CA PRO A 260 12.50 16.56 -13.56
C PRO A 260 11.62 17.36 -12.60
N GLY A 261 10.33 16.99 -12.44
CA GLY A 261 9.41 17.66 -11.50
C GLY A 261 9.76 17.45 -10.02
N ARG A 262 10.41 16.34 -9.66
CA ARG A 262 10.74 16.00 -8.27
C ARG A 262 12.09 16.55 -7.79
N TYR A 263 12.98 16.90 -8.69
CA TYR A 263 14.38 17.23 -8.40
C TYR A 263 14.80 18.60 -8.92
N LYS A 264 13.87 19.45 -9.38
CA LYS A 264 14.15 20.84 -9.69
C LYS A 264 14.34 21.62 -8.39
N LYS A 265 15.41 22.41 -8.34
CA LYS A 265 15.63 23.46 -7.31
C LYS A 265 14.60 24.57 -7.45
#